data_88e1e830b9a5c010b0deac29a1124819
#
_entry.id   88e1e830b9a5c010b0deac29a1124819
#
_cell.length_a   1.000
_cell.length_b   1.000
_cell.length_c   1.000
_cell.angle_alpha   90.00
_cell.angle_beta   90.00
_cell.angle_gamma   90.00
#
_symmetry.space_group_name_H-M   'P 1'
#
loop_
_entity.id
_entity.type
_entity.pdbx_description
1 polymer ?
#
loop_
_entity_poly.entity_id
_entity_poly.type
_entity_poly.pdbx_seq_one_letter_code
_entity_poly.pdbx_strand_id
1 'polypeptide(L)'
;MHQRTTAPTSPTEPTAAPPTGRRRLTRKALLGAAALGVVTALLTPVQAGAATAAAEPAKAGAATPLAANGQLRVCGLQLCNASGQAIALNGMSTHGTQWYAQCVTDGSLNALAQDWRADVLRVSTYVQEGGYETDPAGFTARAQKFIDAAHARGMYAVIDWHMLSPGDPNANLARAKTFFTAMAKKYKDHPGVLYEIANEPSGVSWSAIKSYSEQIIPVIRAQDPDAVVLVGTRAWSSFGVSEGSNESEVVNNPVRASNIMYTFHFYAASHREAYLATLDRASDRLPVFVTEFGTQNYAGEGANDFAMSQRYLDLMKRKKISWTNWNYSDDHRSGAVFKTGTCSGTNWTGTGVLKEAGVWIRERIRQ
;
A
#
# COMPACT_ATOMS: atom_id res chain seq x y z
N MET A 1 14.88 22.44 -49.79
CA MET A 1 13.80 21.46 -50.01
C MET A 1 13.28 21.03 -48.64
N HIS A 2 12.14 21.61 -48.26
CA HIS A 2 11.49 21.33 -46.98
C HIS A 2 10.53 20.15 -47.15
N GLN A 3 10.69 19.09 -46.40
CA GLN A 3 9.64 18.12 -46.23
C GLN A 3 9.02 18.26 -44.83
N ARG A 4 7.76 18.64 -44.80
CA ARG A 4 6.90 18.59 -43.60
C ARG A 4 6.40 17.13 -43.45
N THR A 5 6.67 16.55 -42.29
CA THR A 5 6.03 15.31 -41.87
C THR A 5 4.84 15.65 -40.95
N THR A 6 3.68 15.19 -41.37
CA THR A 6 2.38 15.33 -40.71
C THR A 6 2.26 14.34 -39.55
N ALA A 7 1.74 14.83 -38.42
CA ALA A 7 1.41 14.01 -37.23
C ALA A 7 0.14 13.15 -37.49
N PRO A 8 0.04 11.96 -36.87
CA PRO A 8 -1.18 11.15 -36.96
C PRO A 8 -2.24 11.64 -35.96
N THR A 9 -3.46 11.72 -36.44
CA THR A 9 -4.68 12.10 -35.73
C THR A 9 -5.15 10.96 -34.80
N SER A 10 -5.57 11.33 -33.60
CA SER A 10 -6.21 10.47 -32.59
C SER A 10 -7.59 9.99 -33.07
N PRO A 11 -8.03 8.77 -32.72
CA PRO A 11 -9.38 8.31 -32.99
C PRO A 11 -10.38 8.89 -31.98
N THR A 12 -11.52 9.34 -32.52
CA THR A 12 -12.70 9.85 -31.82
C THR A 12 -13.47 8.71 -31.13
N GLU A 13 -13.88 8.97 -29.89
CA GLU A 13 -14.82 8.14 -29.12
C GLU A 13 -16.24 8.15 -29.75
N PRO A 14 -16.99 7.05 -29.67
CA PRO A 14 -18.40 7.04 -30.05
C PRO A 14 -19.28 7.44 -28.85
N THR A 15 -20.09 8.47 -29.05
CA THR A 15 -21.18 8.91 -28.17
C THR A 15 -22.32 7.88 -28.14
N ALA A 16 -22.68 7.41 -26.94
CA ALA A 16 -23.85 6.58 -26.71
C ALA A 16 -25.08 7.45 -26.39
N ALA A 17 -26.18 7.18 -27.10
CA ALA A 17 -27.47 7.82 -26.91
C ALA A 17 -28.27 7.19 -25.75
N PRO A 18 -29.21 7.94 -25.11
CA PRO A 18 -29.94 7.46 -23.95
C PRO A 18 -31.18 6.61 -24.33
N PRO A 19 -31.59 5.62 -23.54
CA PRO A 19 -32.82 4.88 -23.78
C PRO A 19 -34.03 5.59 -23.17
N THR A 20 -35.01 5.87 -24.05
CA THR A 20 -36.39 6.22 -23.71
C THR A 20 -37.22 4.94 -23.51
N GLY A 21 -38.07 4.91 -22.49
CA GLY A 21 -39.07 3.86 -22.40
C GLY A 21 -39.71 3.66 -21.03
N ARG A 22 -40.63 4.58 -20.65
CA ARG A 22 -41.61 4.33 -19.58
C ARG A 22 -42.65 3.31 -20.05
N ARG A 23 -42.86 2.24 -19.30
CA ARG A 23 -44.13 1.50 -19.28
C ARG A 23 -44.68 1.45 -17.83
N ARG A 24 -45.82 2.11 -17.69
CA ARG A 24 -46.75 1.94 -16.55
C ARG A 24 -47.47 0.59 -16.70
N LEU A 25 -47.59 -0.16 -15.63
CA LEU A 25 -48.56 -1.22 -15.48
C LEU A 25 -49.38 -1.02 -14.21
N THR A 26 -50.66 -1.14 -14.44
CA THR A 26 -51.79 -0.81 -13.61
C THR A 26 -52.01 -1.86 -12.50
N ARG A 27 -52.51 -1.33 -11.38
CA ARG A 27 -53.07 -2.07 -10.22
C ARG A 27 -54.27 -2.90 -10.63
N LYS A 28 -54.40 -4.12 -10.08
CA LYS A 28 -55.70 -4.74 -9.82
C LYS A 28 -55.75 -5.17 -8.35
N ALA A 29 -56.73 -4.62 -7.67
CA ALA A 29 -57.14 -5.00 -6.32
C ALA A 29 -58.02 -6.26 -6.40
N LEU A 30 -57.84 -7.16 -5.43
CA LEU A 30 -58.83 -8.17 -5.08
C LEU A 30 -59.06 -8.11 -3.55
N LEU A 31 -60.29 -7.75 -3.20
CA LEU A 31 -60.85 -7.91 -1.87
C LEU A 31 -61.24 -9.37 -1.64
N GLY A 32 -60.91 -9.89 -0.46
CA GLY A 32 -61.43 -11.13 0.07
C GLY A 32 -61.56 -11.00 1.58
N ALA A 33 -62.82 -10.90 2.04
CA ALA A 33 -63.16 -10.88 3.47
C ALA A 33 -63.36 -12.31 3.99
N ALA A 34 -62.94 -12.61 5.20
CA ALA A 34 -63.72 -13.35 6.18
C ALA A 34 -62.92 -13.75 7.45
N ALA A 35 -63.48 -13.39 8.49
CA ALA A 35 -63.90 -14.09 9.72
C ALA A 35 -62.97 -13.99 10.95
N LEU A 36 -63.63 -13.46 11.99
CA LEU A 36 -63.20 -13.31 13.38
C LEU A 36 -62.82 -14.65 14.04
N GLY A 37 -61.70 -14.62 14.74
CA GLY A 37 -61.40 -15.51 15.82
C GLY A 37 -60.62 -14.77 16.89
N VAL A 38 -61.30 -14.39 17.99
CA VAL A 38 -60.69 -13.72 19.15
C VAL A 38 -60.04 -14.80 20.00
N VAL A 39 -58.69 -14.76 20.03
CA VAL A 39 -57.90 -15.43 21.06
C VAL A 39 -57.08 -14.37 21.76
N THR A 40 -57.44 -14.05 22.96
CA THR A 40 -56.69 -13.20 23.88
C THR A 40 -55.47 -13.97 24.39
N ALA A 41 -54.31 -13.75 23.80
CA ALA A 41 -53.04 -14.14 24.36
C ALA A 41 -52.36 -12.92 25.01
N LEU A 42 -52.13 -13.02 26.29
CA LEU A 42 -51.33 -12.07 27.07
C LEU A 42 -49.91 -12.00 26.51
N LEU A 43 -49.60 -10.95 25.79
CA LEU A 43 -48.26 -10.66 25.32
C LEU A 43 -47.53 -9.85 26.40
N THR A 44 -46.59 -10.49 27.08
CA THR A 44 -45.54 -9.79 27.81
C THR A 44 -44.58 -9.15 26.78
N PRO A 45 -44.18 -7.89 26.95
CA PRO A 45 -43.24 -7.28 26.04
C PRO A 45 -41.86 -7.89 26.26
N VAL A 46 -41.38 -8.67 25.30
CA VAL A 46 -39.94 -9.02 25.20
C VAL A 46 -39.26 -7.73 24.75
N GLN A 47 -38.57 -7.07 25.65
CA GLN A 47 -37.62 -6.01 25.30
C GLN A 47 -36.49 -6.69 24.50
N ALA A 48 -36.48 -6.43 23.19
CA ALA A 48 -35.32 -6.69 22.37
C ALA A 48 -34.19 -5.74 22.81
N GLY A 49 -33.35 -6.24 23.71
CA GLY A 49 -32.10 -5.57 24.04
C GLY A 49 -31.27 -5.48 22.75
N ALA A 50 -31.08 -4.26 22.22
CA ALA A 50 -30.07 -4.01 21.24
C ALA A 50 -28.73 -4.42 21.86
N ALA A 51 -28.19 -5.53 21.43
CA ALA A 51 -26.80 -5.90 21.74
C ALA A 51 -25.91 -4.83 21.10
N THR A 52 -25.55 -3.83 21.88
CA THR A 52 -24.39 -3.00 21.56
C THR A 52 -23.20 -3.95 21.55
N ALA A 53 -22.65 -4.21 20.35
CA ALA A 53 -21.37 -4.88 20.22
C ALA A 53 -20.37 -4.07 21.05
N ALA A 54 -20.04 -4.57 22.23
CA ALA A 54 -18.99 -4.00 23.04
C ALA A 54 -17.71 -4.03 22.20
N ALA A 55 -17.14 -2.85 21.98
CA ALA A 55 -15.79 -2.76 21.44
C ALA A 55 -14.89 -3.58 22.37
N GLU A 56 -14.22 -4.62 21.82
CA GLU A 56 -13.22 -5.36 22.59
C GLU A 56 -12.24 -4.34 23.18
N PRO A 57 -11.94 -4.42 24.50
CA PRO A 57 -11.00 -3.51 25.10
C PRO A 57 -9.65 -3.66 24.40
N ALA A 58 -9.11 -2.55 23.92
CA ALA A 58 -7.74 -2.51 23.45
C ALA A 58 -6.87 -3.17 24.52
N LYS A 59 -5.99 -4.12 24.13
CA LYS A 59 -5.03 -4.73 25.05
C LYS A 59 -4.22 -3.60 25.67
N ALA A 60 -4.63 -3.14 26.85
CA ALA A 60 -3.86 -2.18 27.63
C ALA A 60 -2.54 -2.85 27.98
N GLY A 61 -1.43 -2.32 27.42
CA GLY A 61 -0.08 -2.76 27.77
C GLY A 61 0.71 -3.52 26.72
N ALA A 62 0.20 -3.77 25.48
CA ALA A 62 1.05 -4.30 24.41
C ALA A 62 2.06 -3.22 23.97
N ALA A 63 3.35 -3.56 23.92
CA ALA A 63 4.37 -2.68 23.37
C ALA A 63 4.03 -2.32 21.90
N THR A 64 4.34 -1.08 21.50
CA THR A 64 4.19 -0.70 20.08
C THR A 64 5.14 -1.52 19.21
N PRO A 65 4.87 -1.66 17.88
CA PRO A 65 5.75 -2.39 16.99
C PRO A 65 7.22 -1.98 17.07
N LEU A 66 7.49 -0.68 17.10
CA LEU A 66 8.84 -0.13 17.22
C LEU A 66 9.48 -0.45 18.59
N ALA A 67 8.74 -0.32 19.68
CA ALA A 67 9.24 -0.65 21.02
C ALA A 67 9.49 -2.15 21.21
N ALA A 68 8.68 -3.01 20.58
CA ALA A 68 8.82 -4.45 20.65
C ALA A 68 9.99 -4.99 19.83
N ASN A 69 10.30 -4.37 18.68
CA ASN A 69 11.24 -4.92 17.71
C ASN A 69 12.56 -4.15 17.63
N GLY A 70 12.59 -2.84 17.94
CA GLY A 70 13.81 -2.02 17.91
C GLY A 70 14.41 -1.89 16.51
N GLN A 71 15.75 -1.83 16.41
CA GLN A 71 16.47 -1.76 15.15
C GLN A 71 16.24 -3.03 14.31
N LEU A 72 15.81 -2.84 13.06
CA LEU A 72 15.60 -3.94 12.12
C LEU A 72 16.87 -4.26 11.34
N ARG A 73 16.98 -5.53 10.93
CA ARG A 73 18.04 -5.99 10.03
C ARG A 73 17.55 -7.14 9.16
N VAL A 74 18.23 -7.37 8.05
CA VAL A 74 18.02 -8.55 7.23
C VAL A 74 18.82 -9.71 7.80
N CYS A 75 18.18 -10.84 8.04
CA CYS A 75 18.80 -12.07 8.51
C CYS A 75 18.42 -13.26 7.61
N GLY A 76 19.34 -13.66 6.76
CA GLY A 76 19.03 -14.62 5.69
C GLY A 76 18.03 -14.06 4.70
N LEU A 77 16.86 -14.69 4.59
CA LEU A 77 15.80 -14.30 3.67
C LEU A 77 14.69 -13.46 4.33
N GLN A 78 14.84 -13.06 5.59
CA GLN A 78 13.78 -12.46 6.36
C GLN A 78 14.20 -11.14 7.00
N LEU A 79 13.21 -10.32 7.35
CA LEU A 79 13.39 -9.17 8.22
C LEU A 79 13.43 -9.64 9.67
N CYS A 80 14.42 -9.18 10.43
CA CYS A 80 14.57 -9.53 11.83
C CYS A 80 14.58 -8.29 12.73
N ASN A 81 14.10 -8.47 13.94
CA ASN A 81 14.16 -7.47 14.99
C ASN A 81 15.56 -7.38 15.64
N ALA A 82 15.74 -6.48 16.60
CA ALA A 82 17.00 -6.25 17.29
C ALA A 82 17.53 -7.52 17.98
N SER A 83 16.66 -8.41 18.46
CA SER A 83 17.05 -9.70 19.07
C SER A 83 17.37 -10.80 18.06
N GLY A 84 17.24 -10.55 16.75
CA GLY A 84 17.51 -11.52 15.68
C GLY A 84 16.33 -12.45 15.38
N GLN A 85 15.15 -12.17 15.93
CA GLN A 85 13.96 -12.93 15.64
C GLN A 85 13.34 -12.47 14.33
N ALA A 86 13.01 -13.40 13.45
CA ALA A 86 12.33 -13.13 12.20
C ALA A 86 10.90 -12.62 12.45
N ILE A 87 10.57 -11.47 11.86
CA ILE A 87 9.28 -10.80 11.97
C ILE A 87 8.69 -10.47 10.59
N ALA A 88 7.42 -10.10 10.56
CA ALA A 88 6.78 -9.47 9.43
C ALA A 88 6.07 -8.19 9.89
N LEU A 89 6.19 -7.10 9.14
CA LEU A 89 5.46 -5.86 9.36
C LEU A 89 4.27 -5.80 8.41
N ASN A 90 3.10 -5.44 8.94
CA ASN A 90 1.87 -5.31 8.17
C ASN A 90 1.35 -3.88 8.28
N GLY A 91 1.03 -3.23 7.15
CA GLY A 91 0.58 -1.84 7.21
C GLY A 91 -0.01 -1.29 5.94
N MET A 92 0.02 0.03 5.87
CA MET A 92 -0.57 0.78 4.77
C MET A 92 0.44 1.68 4.09
N SER A 93 0.27 1.88 2.78
CA SER A 93 0.92 2.95 2.03
C SER A 93 0.01 4.18 1.98
N THR A 94 0.55 5.38 2.16
CA THR A 94 -0.15 6.59 1.73
C THR A 94 -0.38 6.52 0.23
N HIS A 95 -1.36 7.24 -0.29
CA HIS A 95 -1.38 7.64 -1.70
C HIS A 95 -0.35 8.76 -1.92
N GLY A 96 -0.17 9.22 -3.16
CA GLY A 96 0.69 10.36 -3.47
C GLY A 96 0.36 11.56 -2.58
N THR A 97 1.37 12.02 -1.85
CA THR A 97 1.19 13.08 -0.84
C THR A 97 0.92 14.46 -1.44
N GLN A 98 1.11 14.63 -2.76
CA GLN A 98 0.70 15.84 -3.49
C GLN A 98 -0.83 15.95 -3.62
N TRP A 99 -1.55 14.82 -3.62
CA TRP A 99 -3.00 14.79 -3.80
C TRP A 99 -3.77 14.48 -2.52
N TYR A 100 -3.23 13.64 -1.64
CA TYR A 100 -3.95 13.09 -0.49
C TYR A 100 -3.25 13.33 0.85
N ALA A 101 -2.45 14.41 0.97
CA ALA A 101 -1.82 14.77 2.24
C ALA A 101 -2.83 14.96 3.39
N GLN A 102 -4.04 15.40 3.08
CA GLN A 102 -5.13 15.60 4.05
C GLN A 102 -5.64 14.28 4.66
N CYS A 103 -5.32 13.14 4.05
CA CYS A 103 -5.65 11.83 4.61
C CYS A 103 -4.64 11.38 5.70
N VAL A 104 -3.49 12.08 5.82
CA VAL A 104 -2.45 11.74 6.80
C VAL A 104 -2.44 12.77 7.91
N THR A 105 -3.30 12.55 8.89
CA THR A 105 -3.53 13.43 10.05
C THR A 105 -3.25 12.68 11.34
N ASP A 106 -3.19 13.41 12.46
CA ASP A 106 -3.08 12.76 13.77
C ASP A 106 -4.25 11.80 14.03
N GLY A 107 -5.48 12.18 13.65
CA GLY A 107 -6.67 11.33 13.81
C GLY A 107 -6.58 10.05 12.99
N SER A 108 -6.20 10.14 11.69
CA SER A 108 -6.07 8.99 10.81
C SER A 108 -4.94 8.06 11.25
N LEU A 109 -3.79 8.61 11.65
CA LEU A 109 -2.67 7.80 12.10
C LEU A 109 -2.91 7.17 13.49
N ASN A 110 -3.68 7.83 14.37
CA ASN A 110 -4.16 7.18 15.60
C ASN A 110 -5.05 5.98 15.28
N ALA A 111 -5.98 6.13 14.32
CA ALA A 111 -6.80 5.01 13.87
C ALA A 111 -5.95 3.88 13.27
N LEU A 112 -4.97 4.22 12.43
CA LEU A 112 -4.07 3.23 11.82
C LEU A 112 -3.27 2.45 12.89
N ALA A 113 -2.69 3.15 13.87
CA ALA A 113 -1.87 2.53 14.91
C ALA A 113 -2.71 1.76 15.94
N GLN A 114 -3.84 2.31 16.40
CA GLN A 114 -4.58 1.79 17.55
C GLN A 114 -5.77 0.90 17.14
N ASP A 115 -6.55 1.34 16.13
CA ASP A 115 -7.72 0.60 15.66
C ASP A 115 -7.34 -0.47 14.64
N TRP A 116 -6.46 -0.14 13.66
CA TRP A 116 -5.99 -1.13 12.70
C TRP A 116 -4.83 -1.97 13.24
N ARG A 117 -4.06 -1.48 14.21
CA ARG A 117 -2.86 -2.12 14.77
C ARG A 117 -1.77 -2.33 13.72
N ALA A 118 -1.60 -1.35 12.82
CA ALA A 118 -0.57 -1.42 11.81
C ALA A 118 0.83 -1.29 12.42
N ASP A 119 1.76 -2.05 11.86
CA ASP A 119 3.17 -2.03 12.27
C ASP A 119 3.95 -0.94 11.54
N VAL A 120 3.54 -0.60 10.31
CA VAL A 120 4.32 0.25 9.41
C VAL A 120 3.43 1.15 8.54
N LEU A 121 3.92 2.37 8.30
CA LEU A 121 3.38 3.30 7.30
C LEU A 121 4.41 3.48 6.19
N ARG A 122 4.05 3.19 4.93
CA ARG A 122 4.83 3.55 3.75
C ARG A 122 4.43 4.95 3.30
N VAL A 123 5.41 5.85 3.17
CA VAL A 123 5.19 7.26 2.78
C VAL A 123 5.60 7.47 1.33
N SER A 124 4.62 7.51 0.43
CA SER A 124 4.82 7.61 -1.02
C SER A 124 5.19 9.03 -1.42
N THR A 125 6.49 9.29 -1.63
CA THR A 125 6.99 10.56 -2.11
C THR A 125 7.16 10.52 -3.63
N TYR A 126 6.10 10.90 -4.35
CA TYR A 126 6.12 10.97 -5.81
C TYR A 126 7.21 11.91 -6.30
N VAL A 127 7.95 11.45 -7.33
CA VAL A 127 9.05 12.23 -7.91
C VAL A 127 8.51 13.22 -8.94
N GLN A 128 7.73 12.71 -9.90
CA GLN A 128 7.03 13.44 -10.95
C GLN A 128 5.58 13.74 -10.56
N GLU A 129 4.76 14.07 -11.53
CA GLU A 129 3.31 14.28 -11.39
C GLU A 129 2.94 15.36 -10.36
N GLY A 130 3.70 16.47 -10.35
CA GLY A 130 3.52 17.52 -9.37
C GLY A 130 4.12 17.20 -8.01
N GLY A 131 4.95 16.18 -7.94
CA GLY A 131 5.63 15.70 -6.74
C GLY A 131 6.95 16.43 -6.44
N TYR A 132 7.92 15.68 -5.92
CA TYR A 132 9.20 16.16 -5.41
C TYR A 132 9.94 17.12 -6.35
N GLU A 133 9.91 16.87 -7.67
CA GLU A 133 10.62 17.73 -8.65
C GLU A 133 10.12 19.18 -8.67
N THR A 134 8.88 19.45 -8.23
CA THR A 134 8.27 20.78 -8.22
C THR A 134 8.64 21.58 -6.99
N ASP A 135 8.81 20.92 -5.85
CA ASP A 135 9.22 21.51 -4.56
C ASP A 135 9.99 20.49 -3.71
N PRO A 136 11.28 20.28 -4.01
CA PRO A 136 12.10 19.30 -3.27
C PRO A 136 12.14 19.52 -1.76
N ALA A 137 12.19 20.77 -1.31
CA ALA A 137 12.25 21.10 0.12
C ALA A 137 10.91 20.80 0.82
N GLY A 138 9.80 21.25 0.22
CA GLY A 138 8.46 21.02 0.77
C GLY A 138 8.08 19.55 0.80
N PHE A 139 8.39 18.76 -0.24
CA PHE A 139 8.14 17.32 -0.25
C PHE A 139 9.01 16.56 0.75
N THR A 140 10.29 16.95 0.89
CA THR A 140 11.15 16.38 1.94
C THR A 140 10.57 16.66 3.33
N ALA A 141 10.18 17.90 3.62
CA ALA A 141 9.59 18.28 4.91
C ALA A 141 8.26 17.57 5.17
N ARG A 142 7.42 17.38 4.14
CA ARG A 142 6.15 16.65 4.23
C ARG A 142 6.38 15.18 4.55
N ALA A 143 7.29 14.52 3.83
CA ALA A 143 7.66 13.13 4.13
C ALA A 143 8.16 13.00 5.57
N GLN A 144 9.06 13.87 6.00
CA GLN A 144 9.55 13.90 7.39
C GLN A 144 8.43 14.07 8.41
N LYS A 145 7.48 14.98 8.17
CA LYS A 145 6.31 15.17 9.05
C LYS A 145 5.50 13.88 9.21
N PHE A 146 5.24 13.16 8.14
CA PHE A 146 4.44 11.93 8.19
C PHE A 146 5.20 10.77 8.86
N ILE A 147 6.49 10.68 8.62
CA ILE A 147 7.37 9.70 9.28
C ILE A 147 7.44 9.98 10.79
N ASP A 148 7.70 11.21 11.19
CA ASP A 148 7.74 11.61 12.59
C ASP A 148 6.40 11.32 13.29
N ALA A 149 5.27 11.55 12.60
CA ALA A 149 3.94 11.24 13.12
C ALA A 149 3.66 9.73 13.25
N ALA A 150 4.18 8.89 12.35
CA ALA A 150 4.13 7.43 12.47
C ALA A 150 4.98 6.94 13.66
N HIS A 151 6.19 7.45 13.78
CA HIS A 151 7.11 7.13 14.89
C HIS A 151 6.54 7.53 16.25
N ALA A 152 5.90 8.69 16.36
CA ALA A 152 5.24 9.13 17.60
C ALA A 152 4.14 8.16 18.08
N ARG A 153 3.67 7.28 17.18
CA ARG A 153 2.69 6.22 17.47
C ARG A 153 3.30 4.83 17.57
N GLY A 154 4.63 4.77 17.51
CA GLY A 154 5.39 3.53 17.61
C GLY A 154 5.30 2.63 16.38
N MET A 155 4.89 3.16 15.22
CA MET A 155 4.96 2.47 13.93
C MET A 155 6.33 2.67 13.30
N TYR A 156 6.76 1.70 12.50
CA TYR A 156 7.84 1.87 11.54
C TYR A 156 7.39 2.74 10.36
N ALA A 157 8.34 3.30 9.62
CA ALA A 157 8.07 4.02 8.39
C ALA A 157 8.96 3.55 7.24
N VAL A 158 8.37 3.36 6.05
CA VAL A 158 9.10 3.18 4.80
C VAL A 158 9.15 4.52 4.08
N ILE A 159 10.36 5.02 3.82
CA ILE A 159 10.60 6.21 3.00
C ILE A 159 10.65 5.76 1.54
N ASP A 160 9.59 6.02 0.80
CA ASP A 160 9.46 5.59 -0.58
C ASP A 160 9.76 6.72 -1.57
N TRP A 161 10.77 6.49 -2.41
CA TRP A 161 11.05 7.27 -3.61
C TRP A 161 10.15 6.81 -4.75
N HIS A 162 8.94 7.39 -4.79
CA HIS A 162 7.84 6.93 -5.62
C HIS A 162 7.98 7.41 -7.07
N MET A 163 8.89 6.76 -7.82
CA MET A 163 9.07 7.02 -9.24
C MET A 163 8.21 6.05 -10.08
N LEU A 164 7.63 6.55 -11.16
CA LEU A 164 6.84 5.79 -12.13
C LEU A 164 7.32 6.08 -13.56
N SER A 165 7.21 7.32 -14.02
CA SER A 165 7.61 7.73 -15.37
C SER A 165 8.56 8.93 -15.30
N PRO A 166 9.76 8.85 -15.93
CA PRO A 166 10.28 7.69 -16.66
C PRO A 166 10.59 6.52 -15.73
N GLY A 167 10.44 5.27 -16.25
CA GLY A 167 10.66 4.04 -15.48
C GLY A 167 12.13 3.72 -15.19
N ASP A 168 13.09 4.46 -15.77
CA ASP A 168 14.50 4.37 -15.44
C ASP A 168 14.81 5.20 -14.18
N PRO A 169 15.16 4.56 -13.05
CA PRO A 169 15.48 5.29 -11.82
C PRO A 169 16.71 6.20 -11.98
N ASN A 170 17.60 5.92 -12.93
CA ASN A 170 18.78 6.77 -13.21
C ASN A 170 18.40 8.15 -13.73
N ALA A 171 17.23 8.33 -14.33
CA ALA A 171 16.73 9.64 -14.77
C ALA A 171 16.63 10.66 -13.62
N ASN A 172 16.43 10.17 -12.39
CA ASN A 172 16.31 10.98 -11.18
C ASN A 172 17.45 10.78 -10.18
N LEU A 173 18.55 10.15 -10.58
CA LEU A 173 19.64 9.76 -9.69
C LEU A 173 20.16 10.93 -8.82
N ALA A 174 20.40 12.11 -9.40
CA ALA A 174 20.89 13.26 -8.65
C ALA A 174 19.88 13.75 -7.59
N ARG A 175 18.59 13.81 -7.94
CA ARG A 175 17.50 14.16 -7.02
C ARG A 175 17.37 13.11 -5.90
N ALA A 176 17.43 11.82 -6.24
CA ALA A 176 17.39 10.72 -5.27
C ALA A 176 18.56 10.82 -4.28
N LYS A 177 19.79 11.08 -4.74
CA LYS A 177 20.95 11.31 -3.86
C LYS A 177 20.71 12.44 -2.87
N THR A 178 20.16 13.59 -3.33
CA THR A 178 19.83 14.73 -2.47
C THR A 178 18.77 14.35 -1.43
N PHE A 179 17.67 13.72 -1.87
CA PHE A 179 16.58 13.31 -1.01
C PHE A 179 17.05 12.32 0.06
N PHE A 180 17.71 11.24 -0.34
CA PHE A 180 18.16 10.22 0.61
C PHE A 180 19.27 10.70 1.53
N THR A 181 20.14 11.63 1.10
CA THR A 181 21.09 12.27 2.01
C THR A 181 20.36 13.01 3.13
N ALA A 182 19.33 13.80 2.79
CA ALA A 182 18.57 14.57 3.76
C ALA A 182 17.79 13.66 4.73
N MET A 183 17.15 12.59 4.20
CA MET A 183 16.37 11.65 4.99
C MET A 183 17.27 10.81 5.90
N ALA A 184 18.33 10.24 5.39
CA ALA A 184 19.24 9.41 6.17
C ALA A 184 19.96 10.22 7.25
N LYS A 185 20.37 11.47 6.96
CA LYS A 185 20.94 12.36 7.96
C LYS A 185 19.97 12.65 9.12
N LYS A 186 18.68 12.83 8.81
CA LYS A 186 17.65 13.10 9.83
C LYS A 186 17.39 11.88 10.72
N TYR A 187 17.36 10.69 10.13
CA TYR A 187 16.89 9.47 10.81
C TYR A 187 18.01 8.50 11.22
N LYS A 188 19.29 8.86 11.06
CA LYS A 188 20.46 8.01 11.32
C LYS A 188 20.50 7.34 12.72
N ASP A 189 19.89 7.97 13.69
CA ASP A 189 19.85 7.47 15.08
C ASP A 189 18.45 6.91 15.45
N HIS A 190 17.55 6.72 14.45
CA HIS A 190 16.19 6.29 14.67
C HIS A 190 15.93 4.89 14.11
N PRO A 191 15.65 3.88 14.96
CA PRO A 191 15.56 2.47 14.54
C PRO A 191 14.33 2.15 13.66
N GLY A 192 13.39 3.11 13.49
CA GLY A 192 12.08 2.87 12.89
C GLY A 192 11.99 3.16 11.39
N VAL A 193 13.10 3.30 10.66
CA VAL A 193 13.07 3.72 9.24
C VAL A 193 13.62 2.64 8.33
N LEU A 194 12.94 2.42 7.20
CA LEU A 194 13.39 1.65 6.05
C LEU A 194 13.38 2.56 4.82
N TYR A 195 14.30 2.34 3.89
CA TYR A 195 14.48 3.19 2.69
C TYR A 195 14.15 2.42 1.43
N GLU A 196 13.03 2.71 0.78
CA GLU A 196 12.65 2.18 -0.53
C GLU A 196 13.18 3.12 -1.62
N ILE A 197 14.22 2.68 -2.33
CA ILE A 197 15.02 3.57 -3.17
C ILE A 197 14.48 3.75 -4.59
N ALA A 198 13.53 2.93 -5.02
CA ALA A 198 12.82 3.07 -6.28
C ALA A 198 11.51 2.27 -6.21
N ASN A 199 10.37 2.94 -6.37
CA ASN A 199 9.05 2.32 -6.31
C ASN A 199 8.83 1.26 -7.41
N GLU A 200 8.78 1.69 -8.68
CA GLU A 200 8.38 0.83 -9.79
C GLU A 200 9.24 1.04 -11.05
N PRO A 201 10.50 0.59 -11.03
CA PRO A 201 11.34 0.61 -12.24
C PRO A 201 10.70 -0.22 -13.37
N SER A 202 10.62 0.36 -14.58
CA SER A 202 9.99 -0.28 -15.73
C SER A 202 10.64 0.16 -17.05
N GLY A 203 10.54 -0.67 -18.09
CA GLY A 203 11.10 -0.39 -19.40
C GLY A 203 12.64 -0.33 -19.44
N VAL A 204 13.32 -0.82 -18.39
CA VAL A 204 14.78 -0.84 -18.29
C VAL A 204 15.29 -2.20 -17.82
N SER A 205 16.55 -2.47 -18.05
CA SER A 205 17.16 -3.73 -17.62
C SER A 205 17.37 -3.79 -16.11
N TRP A 206 17.39 -5.00 -15.56
CA TRP A 206 17.81 -5.21 -14.17
C TRP A 206 19.20 -4.63 -13.88
N SER A 207 20.12 -4.72 -14.83
CA SER A 207 21.48 -4.16 -14.67
C SER A 207 21.47 -2.64 -14.50
N ALA A 208 20.56 -1.91 -15.15
CA ALA A 208 20.41 -0.47 -14.97
C ALA A 208 19.88 -0.14 -13.57
N ILE A 209 18.86 -0.88 -13.10
CA ILE A 209 18.29 -0.75 -11.76
C ILE A 209 19.32 -1.06 -10.68
N LYS A 210 20.08 -2.15 -10.86
CA LYS A 210 21.17 -2.52 -9.97
C LYS A 210 22.25 -1.43 -9.91
N SER A 211 22.66 -0.87 -11.04
CA SER A 211 23.64 0.22 -11.10
C SER A 211 23.16 1.46 -10.35
N TYR A 212 21.88 1.82 -10.47
CA TYR A 212 21.27 2.87 -9.68
C TYR A 212 21.33 2.55 -8.18
N SER A 213 20.91 1.35 -7.79
CA SER A 213 20.87 0.92 -6.40
C SER A 213 22.24 0.95 -5.74
N GLU A 214 23.26 0.46 -6.44
CA GLU A 214 24.66 0.46 -5.99
C GLU A 214 25.27 1.87 -5.89
N GLN A 215 24.61 2.90 -6.44
CA GLN A 215 24.96 4.31 -6.27
C GLN A 215 24.17 5.01 -5.14
N ILE A 216 22.94 4.60 -4.87
CA ILE A 216 22.11 5.20 -3.81
C ILE A 216 22.40 4.60 -2.44
N ILE A 217 22.58 3.28 -2.34
CA ILE A 217 22.84 2.61 -1.07
C ILE A 217 24.02 3.23 -0.31
N PRO A 218 25.19 3.51 -0.93
CA PRO A 218 26.30 4.16 -0.23
C PRO A 218 25.97 5.56 0.28
N VAL A 219 25.08 6.30 -0.39
CA VAL A 219 24.64 7.63 0.06
C VAL A 219 23.86 7.55 1.36
N ILE A 220 22.94 6.57 1.47
CA ILE A 220 22.21 6.28 2.69
C ILE A 220 23.17 5.82 3.79
N ARG A 221 24.04 4.84 3.49
CA ARG A 221 24.97 4.23 4.44
C ARG A 221 26.01 5.20 5.01
N ALA A 222 26.34 6.26 4.28
CA ALA A 222 27.24 7.31 4.77
C ALA A 222 26.65 8.09 5.95
N GLN A 223 25.33 8.05 6.13
CA GLN A 223 24.62 8.72 7.20
C GLN A 223 24.02 7.72 8.21
N ASP A 224 23.45 6.63 7.73
CA ASP A 224 22.69 5.60 8.45
C ASP A 224 23.26 4.20 8.07
N PRO A 225 24.35 3.76 8.71
CA PRO A 225 25.12 2.58 8.27
C PRO A 225 24.39 1.25 8.47
N ASP A 226 23.43 1.15 9.35
CA ASP A 226 22.67 -0.05 9.66
C ASP A 226 21.23 -0.05 9.11
N ALA A 227 20.88 0.97 8.31
CA ALA A 227 19.58 1.06 7.64
C ALA A 227 19.24 -0.19 6.83
N VAL A 228 17.99 -0.62 6.86
CA VAL A 228 17.45 -1.58 5.88
C VAL A 228 17.04 -0.82 4.62
N VAL A 229 17.58 -1.26 3.46
CA VAL A 229 17.26 -0.65 2.17
C VAL A 229 16.43 -1.62 1.34
N LEU A 230 15.32 -1.11 0.80
CA LEU A 230 14.39 -1.83 -0.07
C LEU A 230 14.68 -1.43 -1.52
N VAL A 231 15.00 -2.41 -2.34
CA VAL A 231 15.45 -2.23 -3.73
C VAL A 231 14.31 -2.58 -4.67
N GLY A 232 13.84 -1.60 -5.46
CA GLY A 232 12.86 -1.83 -6.52
C GLY A 232 13.36 -2.84 -7.54
N THR A 233 12.47 -3.73 -8.00
CA THR A 233 12.80 -4.72 -9.01
C THR A 233 12.21 -4.34 -10.37
N ARG A 234 12.68 -5.01 -11.45
CA ARG A 234 12.26 -4.72 -12.82
C ARG A 234 10.76 -4.96 -13.02
N ALA A 235 10.20 -4.25 -14.01
CA ALA A 235 8.83 -4.39 -14.48
C ALA A 235 7.79 -4.10 -13.38
N TRP A 236 7.81 -2.86 -12.88
CA TRP A 236 6.93 -2.39 -11.81
C TRP A 236 7.06 -3.21 -10.53
N SER A 237 8.30 -3.42 -10.09
CA SER A 237 8.63 -4.22 -8.89
C SER A 237 8.01 -5.62 -8.88
N SER A 238 7.91 -6.28 -10.05
CA SER A 238 7.36 -7.63 -10.19
C SER A 238 8.39 -8.72 -10.45
N PHE A 239 9.69 -8.46 -10.18
CA PHE A 239 10.79 -9.34 -10.56
C PHE A 239 10.81 -9.66 -12.07
N GLY A 240 10.34 -8.75 -12.91
CA GLY A 240 10.35 -8.90 -14.35
C GLY A 240 9.13 -9.62 -14.95
N VAL A 241 8.22 -10.19 -14.13
CA VAL A 241 7.12 -11.01 -14.66
C VAL A 241 6.15 -10.20 -15.54
N SER A 242 5.96 -8.90 -15.26
CA SER A 242 5.12 -8.01 -16.09
C SER A 242 5.70 -7.76 -17.48
N GLU A 243 7.00 -8.00 -17.69
CA GLU A 243 7.72 -7.84 -18.97
C GLU A 243 8.26 -9.17 -19.50
N GLY A 244 7.67 -10.31 -19.11
CA GLY A 244 7.99 -11.64 -19.62
C GLY A 244 9.29 -12.24 -19.11
N SER A 245 9.85 -11.73 -17.99
CA SER A 245 11.02 -12.27 -17.29
C SER A 245 10.62 -12.89 -15.94
N ASN A 246 11.54 -13.07 -15.03
CA ASN A 246 11.31 -13.64 -13.71
C ASN A 246 12.42 -13.27 -12.72
N GLU A 247 12.30 -13.76 -11.49
CA GLU A 247 13.21 -13.55 -10.37
C GLU A 247 14.67 -13.94 -10.62
N SER A 248 14.94 -14.78 -11.63
CA SER A 248 16.30 -15.25 -11.94
C SER A 248 17.25 -14.11 -12.34
N GLU A 249 16.73 -13.00 -12.88
CA GLU A 249 17.55 -11.82 -13.19
C GLU A 249 18.23 -11.27 -11.92
N VAL A 250 17.47 -11.20 -10.83
CA VAL A 250 17.97 -10.70 -9.54
C VAL A 250 18.81 -11.76 -8.83
N VAL A 251 18.32 -13.01 -8.80
CA VAL A 251 19.02 -14.14 -8.16
C VAL A 251 20.43 -14.35 -8.71
N ASN A 252 20.58 -14.27 -10.04
CA ASN A 252 21.87 -14.53 -10.70
C ASN A 252 22.80 -13.30 -10.71
N ASN A 253 22.28 -12.11 -10.44
CA ASN A 253 23.06 -10.87 -10.42
C ASN A 253 22.55 -9.93 -9.33
N PRO A 254 22.61 -10.32 -8.04
CA PRO A 254 22.07 -9.50 -6.95
C PRO A 254 22.83 -8.20 -6.77
N VAL A 255 22.20 -7.21 -6.13
CA VAL A 255 22.84 -5.96 -5.71
C VAL A 255 23.95 -6.29 -4.70
N ARG A 256 25.11 -5.67 -4.88
CA ARG A 256 26.29 -5.90 -4.03
C ARG A 256 26.23 -5.01 -2.78
N ALA A 257 25.32 -5.35 -1.88
CA ALA A 257 25.17 -4.67 -0.59
C ALA A 257 24.57 -5.65 0.43
N SER A 258 24.89 -5.46 1.70
CA SER A 258 24.27 -6.17 2.81
C SER A 258 23.04 -5.41 3.31
N ASN A 259 22.23 -6.05 4.14
CA ASN A 259 21.07 -5.45 4.82
C ASN A 259 20.07 -4.79 3.85
N ILE A 260 19.83 -5.44 2.72
CA ILE A 260 18.88 -5.03 1.69
C ILE A 260 17.79 -6.08 1.53
N MET A 261 16.60 -5.66 1.10
CA MET A 261 15.52 -6.53 0.64
C MET A 261 15.07 -6.06 -0.74
N TYR A 262 14.44 -6.94 -1.51
CA TYR A 262 13.90 -6.64 -2.83
C TYR A 262 12.40 -6.43 -2.73
N THR A 263 11.87 -5.42 -3.43
CA THR A 263 10.44 -5.14 -3.41
C THR A 263 9.69 -6.02 -4.41
N PHE A 264 8.45 -6.35 -4.06
CA PHE A 264 7.50 -6.97 -4.95
C PHE A 264 6.15 -6.26 -4.86
N HIS A 265 5.54 -5.97 -6.03
CA HIS A 265 4.23 -5.36 -6.13
C HIS A 265 3.25 -6.26 -6.86
N PHE A 266 1.99 -6.27 -6.42
CA PHE A 266 0.92 -6.97 -7.11
C PHE A 266 -0.44 -6.33 -6.89
N TYR A 267 -1.34 -6.55 -7.84
CA TYR A 267 -2.75 -6.19 -7.75
C TYR A 267 -3.59 -7.45 -8.06
N ALA A 268 -4.26 -7.99 -7.06
CA ALA A 268 -4.75 -9.37 -7.05
C ALA A 268 -5.75 -9.67 -8.18
N ALA A 269 -6.59 -8.71 -8.57
CA ALA A 269 -7.53 -8.93 -9.66
C ALA A 269 -6.85 -9.04 -11.05
N SER A 270 -5.64 -8.50 -11.20
CA SER A 270 -4.84 -8.58 -12.44
C SER A 270 -3.72 -9.62 -12.37
N HIS A 271 -3.04 -9.69 -11.23
CA HIS A 271 -1.80 -10.43 -11.05
C HIS A 271 -2.11 -11.78 -10.38
N ARG A 272 -2.26 -12.80 -11.25
CA ARG A 272 -2.73 -14.14 -10.87
C ARG A 272 -1.57 -15.10 -10.58
N GLU A 273 -1.71 -16.35 -10.98
CA GLU A 273 -0.83 -17.48 -10.66
C GLU A 273 0.65 -17.23 -10.97
N ALA A 274 0.96 -16.60 -12.12
CA ALA A 274 2.35 -16.35 -12.53
C ALA A 274 3.08 -15.43 -11.54
N TYR A 275 2.39 -14.40 -11.04
CA TYR A 275 2.93 -13.46 -10.06
C TYR A 275 3.05 -14.11 -8.67
N LEU A 276 2.03 -14.84 -8.22
CA LEU A 276 2.06 -15.58 -6.96
C LEU A 276 3.22 -16.59 -6.94
N ALA A 277 3.39 -17.35 -8.03
CA ALA A 277 4.47 -18.31 -8.17
C ALA A 277 5.86 -17.62 -8.22
N THR A 278 5.95 -16.43 -8.84
CA THR A 278 7.19 -15.65 -8.84
C THR A 278 7.55 -15.16 -7.44
N LEU A 279 6.58 -14.64 -6.68
CA LEU A 279 6.81 -14.25 -5.27
C LEU A 279 7.25 -15.45 -4.42
N ASP A 280 6.63 -16.60 -4.62
CA ASP A 280 6.97 -17.83 -3.90
C ASP A 280 8.42 -18.25 -4.16
N ARG A 281 8.84 -18.38 -5.43
CA ARG A 281 10.21 -18.75 -5.80
C ARG A 281 11.25 -17.68 -5.42
N ALA A 282 10.92 -16.39 -5.60
CA ALA A 282 11.80 -15.29 -5.25
C ALA A 282 12.12 -15.29 -3.75
N SER A 283 11.11 -15.47 -2.91
CA SER A 283 11.25 -15.47 -1.45
C SER A 283 11.96 -16.71 -0.88
N ASP A 284 12.17 -17.76 -1.68
CA ASP A 284 13.06 -18.90 -1.34
C ASP A 284 14.55 -18.63 -1.62
N ARG A 285 14.85 -17.53 -2.30
CA ARG A 285 16.20 -17.20 -2.77
C ARG A 285 16.70 -15.81 -2.38
N LEU A 286 15.78 -14.89 -2.11
CA LEU A 286 16.03 -13.47 -1.86
C LEU A 286 15.20 -12.99 -0.67
N PRO A 287 15.72 -12.05 0.14
CA PRO A 287 14.89 -11.35 1.11
C PRO A 287 13.91 -10.42 0.38
N VAL A 288 12.60 -10.61 0.58
CA VAL A 288 11.54 -9.89 -0.12
C VAL A 288 10.66 -9.12 0.84
N PHE A 289 10.26 -7.91 0.44
CA PHE A 289 9.23 -7.10 1.08
C PHE A 289 8.17 -6.74 0.02
N VAL A 290 6.90 -7.00 0.27
CA VAL A 290 5.80 -6.54 -0.59
C VAL A 290 5.45 -5.11 -0.19
N THR A 291 6.13 -4.13 -0.76
CA THR A 291 5.96 -2.73 -0.38
C THR A 291 4.70 -2.09 -0.92
N GLU A 292 4.07 -2.73 -1.92
CA GLU A 292 2.79 -2.29 -2.45
C GLU A 292 1.96 -3.47 -2.95
N PHE A 293 0.68 -3.52 -2.55
CA PHE A 293 -0.28 -4.39 -3.20
C PHE A 293 -1.70 -3.85 -3.12
N GLY A 294 -2.54 -4.26 -4.08
CA GLY A 294 -3.97 -3.96 -4.10
C GLY A 294 -4.82 -5.21 -4.26
N THR A 295 -6.07 -5.14 -3.81
CA THR A 295 -7.08 -6.20 -3.98
C THR A 295 -7.79 -6.13 -5.34
N GLN A 296 -7.74 -4.98 -5.97
CA GLN A 296 -8.34 -4.61 -7.27
C GLN A 296 -7.37 -4.87 -8.43
N ASN A 297 -7.67 -4.32 -9.61
CA ASN A 297 -6.78 -4.37 -10.78
C ASN A 297 -5.60 -3.38 -10.65
N TYR A 298 -4.61 -3.51 -11.55
CA TYR A 298 -3.40 -2.69 -11.53
C TYR A 298 -3.64 -1.18 -11.78
N ALA A 299 -4.80 -0.79 -12.30
CA ALA A 299 -5.17 0.62 -12.43
C ALA A 299 -5.71 1.22 -11.11
N GLY A 300 -5.76 0.43 -10.04
CA GLY A 300 -6.26 0.85 -8.74
C GLY A 300 -7.78 0.82 -8.61
N GLU A 301 -8.49 0.21 -9.56
CA GLU A 301 -9.96 0.25 -9.66
C GLU A 301 -10.57 -1.13 -10.03
N GLY A 302 -11.88 -1.15 -10.23
CA GLY A 302 -12.63 -2.36 -10.55
C GLY A 302 -12.99 -3.19 -9.31
N ALA A 303 -13.42 -4.42 -9.53
CA ALA A 303 -13.80 -5.33 -8.46
C ALA A 303 -12.58 -5.81 -7.66
N ASN A 304 -12.76 -5.94 -6.35
CA ASN A 304 -11.76 -6.53 -5.48
C ASN A 304 -11.75 -8.07 -5.63
N ASP A 305 -10.57 -8.67 -5.77
CA ASP A 305 -10.40 -10.12 -5.72
C ASP A 305 -9.83 -10.53 -4.35
N PHE A 306 -10.70 -10.63 -3.36
CA PHE A 306 -10.30 -11.02 -2.01
C PHE A 306 -9.81 -12.47 -1.92
N ALA A 307 -10.30 -13.35 -2.79
CA ALA A 307 -9.86 -14.75 -2.80
C ALA A 307 -8.39 -14.86 -3.24
N MET A 308 -8.02 -14.17 -4.32
CA MET A 308 -6.62 -14.14 -4.77
C MET A 308 -5.73 -13.36 -3.80
N SER A 309 -6.23 -12.24 -3.26
CA SER A 309 -5.52 -11.47 -2.22
C SER A 309 -5.22 -12.33 -0.99
N GLN A 310 -6.16 -13.17 -0.54
CA GLN A 310 -5.95 -14.06 0.60
C GLN A 310 -4.84 -15.08 0.32
N ARG A 311 -4.77 -15.62 -0.89
CA ARG A 311 -3.69 -16.55 -1.27
C ARG A 311 -2.30 -15.90 -1.18
N TYR A 312 -2.18 -14.63 -1.59
CA TYR A 312 -0.95 -13.87 -1.39
C TYR A 312 -0.63 -13.68 0.09
N LEU A 313 -1.61 -13.25 0.89
CA LEU A 313 -1.41 -13.07 2.33
C LEU A 313 -1.02 -14.37 3.04
N ASP A 314 -1.62 -15.49 2.66
CA ASP A 314 -1.28 -16.81 3.21
C ASP A 314 0.18 -17.20 2.87
N LEU A 315 0.64 -16.91 1.66
CA LEU A 315 2.04 -17.09 1.27
C LEU A 315 2.97 -16.18 2.10
N MET A 316 2.64 -14.88 2.18
CA MET A 316 3.44 -13.91 2.91
C MET A 316 3.51 -14.25 4.41
N LYS A 317 2.41 -14.68 5.00
CA LYS A 317 2.36 -15.12 6.40
C LYS A 317 3.25 -16.35 6.65
N ARG A 318 3.18 -17.37 5.80
CA ARG A 318 4.01 -18.59 5.92
C ARG A 318 5.50 -18.27 5.85
N LYS A 319 5.88 -17.32 4.98
CA LYS A 319 7.29 -16.95 4.72
C LYS A 319 7.75 -15.73 5.50
N LYS A 320 6.90 -15.17 6.37
CA LYS A 320 7.18 -13.93 7.14
C LYS A 320 7.62 -12.77 6.25
N ILE A 321 6.92 -12.58 5.13
CA ILE A 321 7.14 -11.45 4.22
C ILE A 321 6.32 -10.28 4.74
N SER A 322 6.98 -9.15 5.00
CA SER A 322 6.35 -7.88 5.36
C SER A 322 5.60 -7.29 4.17
N TRP A 323 4.55 -6.51 4.45
CA TRP A 323 3.75 -5.90 3.40
C TRP A 323 3.09 -4.59 3.78
N THR A 324 2.84 -3.73 2.78
CA THR A 324 1.95 -2.56 2.86
C THR A 324 0.91 -2.60 1.74
N ASN A 325 -0.33 -2.24 2.08
CA ASN A 325 -1.42 -2.18 1.10
C ASN A 325 -1.55 -0.78 0.52
N TRP A 326 -1.81 -0.70 -0.78
CA TRP A 326 -2.13 0.52 -1.51
C TRP A 326 -3.65 0.70 -1.58
N ASN A 327 -4.30 1.78 -1.03
CA ASN A 327 -3.67 2.91 -0.38
C ASN A 327 -4.55 3.51 0.73
N TYR A 328 -3.93 4.24 1.64
CA TYR A 328 -4.56 4.91 2.80
C TYR A 328 -5.04 6.31 2.39
N SER A 329 -6.07 6.37 1.56
CA SER A 329 -6.71 7.61 1.11
C SER A 329 -8.22 7.42 0.89
N ASP A 330 -8.89 8.51 0.53
CA ASP A 330 -10.30 8.52 0.11
C ASP A 330 -10.45 8.77 -1.41
N ASP A 331 -9.44 8.41 -2.21
CA ASP A 331 -9.53 8.36 -3.67
C ASP A 331 -10.81 7.65 -4.11
N HIS A 332 -11.40 8.09 -5.20
CA HIS A 332 -12.65 7.54 -5.71
C HIS A 332 -12.54 6.07 -6.14
N ARG A 333 -11.34 5.60 -6.52
CA ARG A 333 -11.08 4.21 -6.96
C ARG A 333 -11.30 3.20 -5.84
N SER A 334 -11.58 1.95 -6.22
CA SER A 334 -11.90 0.87 -5.28
C SER A 334 -10.74 0.45 -4.37
N GLY A 335 -9.50 0.71 -4.78
CA GLY A 335 -8.31 0.40 -4.01
C GLY A 335 -8.03 1.32 -2.83
N ALA A 336 -8.65 2.51 -2.79
CA ALA A 336 -8.57 3.38 -1.62
C ALA A 336 -9.40 2.80 -0.47
N VAL A 337 -8.85 2.87 0.76
CA VAL A 337 -9.52 2.25 1.91
C VAL A 337 -10.67 3.08 2.48
N PHE A 338 -10.65 4.41 2.31
CA PHE A 338 -11.70 5.27 2.82
C PHE A 338 -12.76 5.59 1.77
N LYS A 339 -13.99 5.77 2.21
CA LYS A 339 -15.06 6.34 1.39
C LYS A 339 -14.70 7.77 1.00
N THR A 340 -15.02 8.17 -0.22
CA THR A 340 -14.78 9.54 -0.73
C THR A 340 -15.33 10.58 0.22
N GLY A 341 -14.53 11.60 0.52
CA GLY A 341 -14.85 12.67 1.45
C GLY A 341 -14.48 12.40 2.92
N THR A 342 -14.04 11.19 3.26
CA THR A 342 -13.62 10.85 4.64
C THR A 342 -12.43 11.72 5.09
N CYS A 343 -11.49 12.00 4.20
CA CYS A 343 -10.28 12.76 4.54
C CYS A 343 -10.53 14.25 4.83
N SER A 344 -11.72 14.76 4.52
CA SER A 344 -12.16 16.11 4.91
C SER A 344 -12.86 16.13 6.27
N GLY A 345 -13.08 14.97 6.89
CA GLY A 345 -13.74 14.81 8.18
C GLY A 345 -12.79 14.57 9.34
N THR A 346 -13.36 14.24 10.49
CA THR A 346 -12.63 13.94 11.72
C THR A 346 -12.84 12.51 12.22
N ASN A 347 -13.76 11.75 11.61
CA ASN A 347 -14.02 10.36 11.97
C ASN A 347 -13.15 9.41 11.14
N TRP A 348 -12.27 8.66 11.80
CA TRP A 348 -11.31 7.75 11.19
C TRP A 348 -11.44 6.30 11.67
N THR A 349 -12.33 6.04 12.62
CA THR A 349 -12.44 4.73 13.28
C THR A 349 -13.68 3.94 12.83
N GLY A 350 -13.61 2.62 13.01
CA GLY A 350 -14.67 1.69 12.66
C GLY A 350 -14.79 1.46 11.15
N THR A 351 -15.76 0.64 10.77
CA THR A 351 -15.96 0.24 9.36
C THR A 351 -16.87 1.18 8.57
N GLY A 352 -17.58 2.09 9.26
CA GLY A 352 -18.54 3.01 8.63
C GLY A 352 -17.93 3.97 7.61
N VAL A 353 -16.67 4.35 7.82
CA VAL A 353 -15.90 5.26 6.94
C VAL A 353 -15.12 4.53 5.85
N LEU A 354 -15.12 3.19 5.86
CA LEU A 354 -14.30 2.37 4.98
C LEU A 354 -15.07 1.90 3.75
N LYS A 355 -14.36 1.79 2.63
CA LYS A 355 -14.77 0.99 1.47
C LYS A 355 -14.59 -0.48 1.78
N GLU A 356 -15.09 -1.34 0.90
CA GLU A 356 -14.99 -2.79 1.03
C GLU A 356 -13.53 -3.27 1.17
N ALA A 357 -12.63 -2.75 0.33
CA ALA A 357 -11.19 -3.02 0.45
C ALA A 357 -10.65 -2.61 1.83
N GLY A 358 -11.04 -1.45 2.33
CA GLY A 358 -10.62 -0.95 3.64
C GLY A 358 -11.09 -1.82 4.81
N VAL A 359 -12.33 -2.30 4.77
CA VAL A 359 -12.84 -3.25 5.77
C VAL A 359 -12.00 -4.53 5.74
N TRP A 360 -11.79 -5.09 4.55
CA TRP A 360 -11.07 -6.34 4.38
C TRP A 360 -9.60 -6.24 4.85
N ILE A 361 -8.87 -5.19 4.45
CA ILE A 361 -7.47 -4.97 4.83
C ILE A 361 -7.32 -4.71 6.33
N ARG A 362 -8.18 -3.86 6.91
CA ARG A 362 -8.15 -3.59 8.36
C ARG A 362 -8.23 -4.89 9.18
N GLU A 363 -9.08 -5.82 8.80
CA GLU A 363 -9.18 -7.13 9.47
C GLU A 363 -7.89 -7.95 9.38
N ARG A 364 -7.15 -7.88 8.24
CA ARG A 364 -5.91 -8.63 8.02
C ARG A 364 -4.71 -8.02 8.74
N ILE A 365 -4.65 -6.70 8.82
CA ILE A 365 -3.62 -6.01 9.64
C ILE A 365 -3.78 -6.36 11.12
N ARG A 366 -5.00 -6.54 11.62
CA ARG A 366 -5.31 -6.85 13.02
C ARG A 366 -4.98 -8.29 13.44
N GLN A 367 -4.75 -9.22 12.50
CA GLN A 367 -4.46 -10.65 12.75
C GLN A 367 -2.99 -10.88 13.10
#